data_d23737a1aaeb348222da0eda8d5528d8
#
_entry.id   d23737a1aaeb348222da0eda8d5528d8
#
_cell.length_a   1.000
_cell.length_b   1.000
_cell.length_c   1.000
_cell.angle_alpha   90.00
_cell.angle_beta   90.00
_cell.angle_gamma   90.00
#
_symmetry.space_group_name_H-M   'P 1'
#
loop_
_entity.id
_entity.type
_entity.pdbx_description
1 polymer ?
#
loop_
_entity_poly.entity_id
_entity_poly.type
_entity_poly.pdbx_seq_one_letter_code
_entity_poly.pdbx_strand_id
1 'polypeptide(L)'
;LNTPFSIMRTIGKKAFVERDYMTEQEADNLYSPLHLPQVKGKFKAKNVVIFIMESFGRQAMARGYMPFLSSLAKEGMSFEYSFATGRKSIDAMPSVLSSIPSFVEPFFLTPASMNEISGIAGELSRNKGYTSAFFHGAENGSMGFEAFAKASGFQKYYGRTEYKQDPNYHGDADFDGTWAIWDEEFLQFYCDRMNEMKQPFVTSVFTA
;
A
#
# COMPACT_ATOMS: atom_id res chain seq x y z
N LEU A 1 -18.17 -14.85 -13.61
CA LEU A 1 -18.91 -13.82 -14.35
C LEU A 1 -18.72 -14.01 -15.85
N ASN A 2 -19.78 -13.85 -16.63
CA ASN A 2 -19.77 -14.02 -18.09
C ASN A 2 -19.11 -12.78 -18.73
N THR A 3 -18.05 -12.99 -19.51
CA THR A 3 -17.25 -11.91 -20.13
C THR A 3 -18.10 -10.93 -20.97
N PRO A 4 -19.01 -11.36 -21.87
CA PRO A 4 -19.89 -10.45 -22.60
C PRO A 4 -20.75 -9.57 -21.70
N PHE A 5 -21.28 -10.11 -20.60
CA PHE A 5 -22.06 -9.35 -19.63
C PHE A 5 -21.21 -8.28 -18.93
N SER A 6 -19.99 -8.64 -18.54
CA SER A 6 -19.05 -7.69 -17.93
C SER A 6 -18.70 -6.56 -18.88
N ILE A 7 -18.43 -6.86 -20.16
CA ILE A 7 -18.16 -5.87 -21.19
C ILE A 7 -19.37 -4.94 -21.36
N MET A 8 -20.58 -5.48 -21.51
CA MET A 8 -21.79 -4.66 -21.65
C MET A 8 -22.01 -3.72 -20.46
N ARG A 9 -21.71 -4.16 -19.25
CA ARG A 9 -21.84 -3.33 -18.04
C ARG A 9 -20.80 -2.23 -17.91
N THR A 10 -19.67 -2.36 -18.59
CA THR A 10 -18.57 -1.39 -18.53
C THR A 10 -18.57 -0.40 -19.70
N ILE A 11 -19.34 -0.69 -20.75
CA ILE A 11 -19.49 0.23 -21.89
C ILE A 11 -20.09 1.55 -21.38
N GLY A 12 -19.39 2.65 -21.65
CA GLY A 12 -19.83 4.01 -21.31
C GLY A 12 -19.64 4.40 -19.84
N LYS A 13 -19.13 3.53 -18.95
CA LYS A 13 -18.74 3.93 -17.62
C LYS A 13 -17.47 4.78 -17.68
N LYS A 14 -17.59 6.03 -17.26
CA LYS A 14 -16.41 6.88 -17.04
C LYS A 14 -15.89 6.63 -15.62
N ALA A 15 -14.65 6.13 -15.53
CA ALA A 15 -13.97 5.93 -14.25
C ALA A 15 -13.68 7.27 -13.55
N PHE A 16 -13.49 8.31 -14.32
CA PHE A 16 -13.27 9.67 -13.85
C PHE A 16 -14.28 10.59 -14.50
N VAL A 17 -15.00 11.33 -13.68
CA VAL A 17 -15.85 12.44 -14.13
C VAL A 17 -15.08 13.70 -13.77
N GLU A 18 -14.55 14.34 -14.79
CA GLU A 18 -13.93 15.66 -14.63
C GLU A 18 -14.99 16.64 -14.14
N ARG A 19 -14.67 17.32 -13.05
CA ARG A 19 -15.54 18.37 -12.49
C ARG A 19 -14.73 19.64 -12.44
N ASP A 20 -15.19 20.60 -13.19
CA ASP A 20 -14.58 21.90 -13.30
C ASP A 20 -15.11 22.80 -12.17
N TYR A 21 -14.41 22.83 -11.03
CA TYR A 21 -14.78 23.67 -9.89
C TYR A 21 -14.09 25.04 -9.92
N MET A 22 -12.98 25.15 -10.63
CA MET A 22 -12.15 26.37 -10.73
C MET A 22 -11.18 26.23 -11.91
N THR A 23 -10.59 27.33 -12.34
CA THR A 23 -9.56 27.30 -13.38
C THR A 23 -8.28 26.62 -12.87
N GLU A 24 -7.45 26.07 -13.77
CA GLU A 24 -6.14 25.48 -13.39
C GLU A 24 -5.27 26.49 -12.62
N GLN A 25 -5.29 27.76 -13.03
CA GLN A 25 -4.53 28.81 -12.36
C GLN A 25 -4.99 29.05 -10.92
N GLU A 26 -6.28 29.00 -10.66
CA GLU A 26 -6.82 29.11 -9.30
C GLU A 26 -6.44 27.88 -8.46
N ALA A 27 -6.53 26.70 -9.05
CA ALA A 27 -6.12 25.44 -8.39
C ALA A 27 -4.63 25.47 -8.02
N ASP A 28 -3.75 25.84 -8.94
CA ASP A 28 -2.30 25.94 -8.73
C ASP A 28 -1.93 26.99 -7.66
N ASN A 29 -2.67 28.10 -7.60
CA ASN A 29 -2.48 29.12 -6.58
C ASN A 29 -2.90 28.64 -5.18
N LEU A 30 -3.88 27.74 -5.09
CA LEU A 30 -4.34 27.17 -3.83
C LEU A 30 -3.42 26.05 -3.37
N TYR A 31 -3.05 25.15 -4.26
CA TYR A 31 -2.19 24.00 -3.97
C TYR A 31 -1.59 23.42 -5.24
N SER A 32 -0.27 23.37 -5.31
CA SER A 32 0.42 22.62 -6.36
C SER A 32 0.85 21.24 -5.83
N PRO A 33 0.47 20.14 -6.49
CA PRO A 33 0.96 18.80 -6.12
C PRO A 33 2.44 18.60 -6.47
N LEU A 34 3.01 19.47 -7.27
CA LEU A 34 4.41 19.41 -7.66
C LEU A 34 5.30 20.05 -6.59
N HIS A 35 5.86 19.23 -5.73
CA HIS A 35 6.81 19.66 -4.72
C HIS A 35 8.24 19.46 -5.22
N LEU A 36 8.95 20.54 -5.45
CA LEU A 36 10.40 20.51 -5.75
C LEU A 36 11.18 20.50 -4.43
N PRO A 37 11.71 19.33 -3.99
CA PRO A 37 12.41 19.25 -2.73
C PRO A 37 13.72 20.06 -2.79
N GLN A 38 13.93 20.93 -1.81
CA GLN A 38 15.23 21.55 -1.60
C GLN A 38 16.15 20.54 -0.91
N VAL A 39 16.85 19.76 -1.69
CA VAL A 39 17.75 18.73 -1.16
C VAL A 39 18.97 19.39 -0.53
N LYS A 40 19.11 19.24 0.79
CA LYS A 40 20.30 19.66 1.53
C LYS A 40 21.04 18.39 2.01
N GLY A 41 22.26 18.21 1.50
CA GLY A 41 23.14 17.13 1.93
C GLY A 41 23.15 15.90 1.01
N LYS A 42 23.93 14.88 1.42
CA LYS A 42 24.08 13.62 0.68
C LYS A 42 22.95 12.65 1.02
N PHE A 43 22.52 11.90 0.02
CA PHE A 43 21.57 10.80 0.21
C PHE A 43 22.13 9.79 1.22
N LYS A 44 21.31 9.41 2.21
CA LYS A 44 21.63 8.36 3.18
C LYS A 44 20.70 7.16 2.91
N ALA A 45 21.28 6.05 2.54
CA ALA A 45 20.56 4.81 2.26
C ALA A 45 20.09 4.18 3.58
N LYS A 46 18.86 4.51 4.01
CA LYS A 46 18.20 3.88 5.16
C LYS A 46 17.22 2.83 4.67
N ASN A 47 17.04 1.76 5.42
CA ASN A 47 15.93 0.85 5.17
C ASN A 47 14.59 1.57 5.40
N VAL A 48 13.60 1.23 4.58
CA VAL A 48 12.25 1.80 4.64
C VAL A 48 11.26 0.66 4.92
N VAL A 49 10.46 0.83 5.96
CA VAL A 49 9.43 -0.14 6.37
C VAL A 49 8.10 0.60 6.43
N ILE A 50 7.11 0.13 5.67
CA ILE A 50 5.80 0.76 5.55
C ILE A 50 4.75 -0.22 6.09
N PHE A 51 4.04 0.19 7.16
CA PHE A 51 2.88 -0.54 7.67
C PHE A 51 1.60 0.13 7.18
N ILE A 52 0.77 -0.60 6.46
CA ILE A 52 -0.60 -0.21 6.14
C ILE A 52 -1.48 -1.08 7.03
N MET A 53 -2.00 -0.49 8.10
CA MET A 53 -2.73 -1.22 9.14
C MET A 53 -4.23 -1.15 8.90
N GLU A 54 -4.84 -2.32 8.67
CA GLU A 54 -6.29 -2.44 8.47
C GLU A 54 -7.04 -2.04 9.75
N SER A 55 -8.13 -1.31 9.59
CA SER A 55 -9.07 -0.93 10.66
C SER A 55 -8.47 -0.17 11.85
N PHE A 56 -7.25 0.35 11.75
CA PHE A 56 -6.60 1.14 12.80
C PHE A 56 -7.07 2.58 12.77
N GLY A 57 -8.13 2.84 13.51
CA GLY A 57 -8.75 4.16 13.57
C GLY A 57 -8.20 5.05 14.69
N ARG A 58 -8.14 6.36 14.44
CA ARG A 58 -7.73 7.39 15.42
C ARG A 58 -8.52 7.31 16.72
N GLN A 59 -9.80 6.94 16.65
CA GLN A 59 -10.64 6.79 17.84
C GLN A 59 -10.20 5.65 18.76
N ALA A 60 -9.75 4.53 18.20
CA ALA A 60 -9.23 3.41 18.98
C ALA A 60 -7.91 3.79 19.66
N MET A 61 -7.03 4.54 18.99
CA MET A 61 -5.83 5.08 19.60
C MET A 61 -6.16 6.05 20.75
N ALA A 62 -7.11 6.97 20.55
CA ALA A 62 -7.54 7.92 21.57
C ALA A 62 -8.16 7.24 22.81
N ARG A 63 -8.79 6.08 22.65
CA ARG A 63 -9.33 5.25 23.75
C ARG A 63 -8.27 4.39 24.46
N GLY A 64 -7.02 4.45 24.04
CA GLY A 64 -5.92 3.71 24.66
C GLY A 64 -5.80 2.23 24.22
N TYR A 65 -6.51 1.82 23.19
CA TYR A 65 -6.45 0.44 22.69
C TYR A 65 -5.14 0.09 21.94
N MET A 66 -4.30 1.10 21.67
CA MET A 66 -3.05 0.96 20.95
C MET A 66 -1.87 1.56 21.75
N PRO A 67 -1.53 1.00 22.92
CA PRO A 67 -0.55 1.62 23.82
C PRO A 67 0.86 1.68 23.20
N PHE A 68 1.28 0.63 22.48
CA PHE A 68 2.57 0.60 21.80
C PHE A 68 2.66 1.66 20.69
N LEU A 69 1.67 1.73 19.81
CA LEU A 69 1.66 2.73 18.73
C LEU A 69 1.57 4.16 19.28
N SER A 70 0.83 4.35 20.36
CA SER A 70 0.77 5.64 21.06
C SER A 70 2.10 6.05 21.67
N SER A 71 2.89 5.09 22.15
CA SER A 71 4.26 5.33 22.61
C SER A 71 5.19 5.67 21.46
N LEU A 72 5.17 4.87 20.40
CA LEU A 72 5.98 5.08 19.20
C LEU A 72 5.71 6.43 18.53
N ALA A 73 4.45 6.86 18.49
CA ALA A 73 4.05 8.16 17.93
C ALA A 73 4.68 9.35 18.68
N LYS A 74 5.02 9.20 19.96
CA LYS A 74 5.71 10.24 20.75
C LYS A 74 7.20 10.35 20.42
N GLU A 75 7.78 9.30 19.88
CA GLU A 75 9.21 9.23 19.53
C GLU A 75 9.46 9.62 18.06
N GLY A 76 8.39 9.69 17.25
CA GLY A 76 8.43 9.95 15.83
C GLY A 76 7.73 11.24 15.43
N MET A 77 7.44 11.35 14.13
CA MET A 77 6.65 12.42 13.55
C MET A 77 5.23 11.94 13.34
N SER A 78 4.26 12.67 13.86
CA SER A 78 2.82 12.42 13.67
C SER A 78 2.17 13.57 12.93
N PHE A 79 1.18 13.26 12.09
CA PHE A 79 0.44 14.25 11.32
C PHE A 79 -0.98 14.36 11.87
N GLU A 80 -1.30 15.50 12.46
CA GLU A 80 -2.62 15.74 13.06
C GLU A 80 -3.72 15.83 12.01
N TYR A 81 -3.43 16.49 10.90
CA TYR A 81 -4.36 16.68 9.79
C TYR A 81 -4.04 15.69 8.65
N SER A 82 -4.32 14.43 8.90
CA SER A 82 -4.15 13.36 7.91
C SER A 82 -5.51 12.79 7.52
N PHE A 83 -5.77 12.69 6.22
CA PHE A 83 -7.05 12.26 5.67
C PHE A 83 -6.84 11.10 4.70
N ALA A 84 -7.70 10.08 4.82
CA ALA A 84 -7.74 9.02 3.83
C ALA A 84 -8.33 9.55 2.51
N THR A 85 -7.74 9.16 1.39
CA THR A 85 -8.22 9.53 0.05
C THR A 85 -9.36 8.63 -0.42
N GLY A 86 -9.62 7.52 0.26
CA GLY A 86 -10.70 6.58 -0.02
C GLY A 86 -11.31 6.00 1.26
N ARG A 87 -12.35 5.20 1.12
CA ARG A 87 -13.11 4.62 2.24
C ARG A 87 -12.95 3.11 2.37
N LYS A 88 -12.18 2.49 1.50
CA LYS A 88 -11.97 1.04 1.42
C LYS A 88 -10.50 0.72 1.47
N SER A 89 -10.14 -0.43 1.99
CA SER A 89 -8.77 -0.94 2.07
C SER A 89 -8.08 -0.97 0.71
N ILE A 90 -8.81 -1.32 -0.34
CA ILE A 90 -8.33 -1.33 -1.72
C ILE A 90 -7.84 0.04 -2.22
N ASP A 91 -8.29 1.14 -1.61
CA ASP A 91 -7.85 2.50 -1.96
C ASP A 91 -6.53 2.89 -1.28
N ALA A 92 -6.20 2.23 -0.17
CA ALA A 92 -5.05 2.62 0.65
C ALA A 92 -3.71 2.32 -0.04
N MET A 93 -3.58 1.14 -0.66
CA MET A 93 -2.32 0.73 -1.27
C MET A 93 -1.85 1.65 -2.40
N PRO A 94 -2.67 2.02 -3.41
CA PRO A 94 -2.30 2.99 -4.43
C PRO A 94 -1.96 4.37 -3.85
N SER A 95 -2.72 4.80 -2.85
CA SER A 95 -2.51 6.12 -2.22
C SER A 95 -1.19 6.19 -1.46
N VAL A 96 -0.87 5.18 -0.65
CA VAL A 96 0.34 5.17 0.19
C VAL A 96 1.60 4.92 -0.63
N LEU A 97 1.55 3.97 -1.59
CA LEU A 97 2.75 3.49 -2.27
C LEU A 97 3.05 4.22 -3.58
N SER A 98 2.07 4.89 -4.16
CA SER A 98 2.18 5.53 -5.48
C SER A 98 1.53 6.91 -5.56
N SER A 99 1.05 7.47 -4.44
CA SER A 99 0.38 8.79 -4.37
C SER A 99 -0.83 8.91 -5.30
N ILE A 100 -1.52 7.80 -5.57
CA ILE A 100 -2.72 7.76 -6.43
C ILE A 100 -3.95 7.85 -5.53
N PRO A 101 -4.67 8.98 -5.51
CA PRO A 101 -5.87 9.12 -4.69
C PRO A 101 -7.03 8.30 -5.27
N SER A 102 -7.98 7.93 -4.40
CA SER A 102 -9.26 7.38 -4.86
C SER A 102 -10.21 8.52 -5.23
N PHE A 103 -10.93 8.37 -6.34
CA PHE A 103 -11.92 9.35 -6.78
C PHE A 103 -13.34 8.78 -6.61
N VAL A 104 -13.85 8.06 -7.61
CA VAL A 104 -15.19 7.47 -7.61
C VAL A 104 -15.13 5.96 -7.43
N GLU A 105 -14.29 5.33 -8.24
CA GLU A 105 -14.04 3.88 -8.17
C GLU A 105 -12.62 3.62 -7.66
N PRO A 106 -12.39 2.52 -6.96
CA PRO A 106 -11.05 2.09 -6.59
C PRO A 106 -10.14 2.01 -7.83
N PHE A 107 -8.91 2.50 -7.71
CA PHE A 107 -7.96 2.55 -8.82
C PHE A 107 -7.81 1.20 -9.55
N PHE A 108 -7.74 0.10 -8.82
CA PHE A 108 -7.63 -1.25 -9.39
C PHE A 108 -8.79 -1.65 -10.31
N LEU A 109 -9.94 -1.04 -10.15
CA LEU A 109 -11.14 -1.31 -10.96
C LEU A 109 -11.26 -0.39 -12.16
N THR A 110 -10.31 0.50 -12.36
CA THR A 110 -10.28 1.44 -13.48
C THR A 110 -9.34 0.95 -14.58
N PRO A 111 -9.56 1.33 -15.85
CA PRO A 111 -8.62 1.04 -16.94
C PRO A 111 -7.21 1.63 -16.69
N ALA A 112 -7.11 2.68 -15.88
CA ALA A 112 -5.84 3.31 -15.54
C ALA A 112 -4.89 2.38 -14.77
N SER A 113 -5.40 1.34 -14.11
CA SER A 113 -4.60 0.34 -13.42
C SER A 113 -3.70 -0.50 -14.34
N MET A 114 -3.97 -0.45 -15.64
CA MET A 114 -3.16 -1.12 -16.68
C MET A 114 -2.00 -0.25 -17.19
N ASN A 115 -1.92 1.01 -16.76
CA ASN A 115 -0.84 1.90 -17.14
C ASN A 115 0.44 1.58 -16.34
N GLU A 116 1.57 2.13 -16.80
CA GLU A 116 2.80 2.12 -16.02
C GLU A 116 2.61 2.96 -14.74
N ILE A 117 2.96 2.38 -13.60
CA ILE A 117 2.77 2.99 -12.29
C ILE A 117 4.13 3.28 -11.67
N SER A 118 4.34 4.52 -11.27
CA SER A 118 5.48 4.89 -10.43
C SER A 118 5.11 4.71 -8.95
N GLY A 119 5.93 3.97 -8.23
CA GLY A 119 5.78 3.75 -6.80
C GLY A 119 7.10 3.86 -6.06
N ILE A 120 7.04 4.09 -4.75
CA ILE A 120 8.24 4.27 -3.91
C ILE A 120 9.24 3.12 -4.05
N ALA A 121 8.77 1.87 -4.17
CA ALA A 121 9.62 0.70 -4.33
C ALA A 121 10.36 0.74 -5.66
N GLY A 122 9.66 1.04 -6.75
CA GLY A 122 10.26 1.15 -8.09
C GLY A 122 11.29 2.28 -8.18
N GLU A 123 10.97 3.44 -7.61
CA GLU A 123 11.89 4.60 -7.60
C GLU A 123 13.17 4.32 -6.80
N LEU A 124 13.04 3.74 -5.61
CA LEU A 124 14.20 3.40 -4.78
C LEU A 124 15.03 2.26 -5.40
N SER A 125 14.38 1.26 -5.99
CA SER A 125 15.09 0.15 -6.63
C SER A 125 15.87 0.61 -7.87
N ARG A 126 15.23 1.35 -8.78
CA ARG A 126 15.87 1.84 -10.02
C ARG A 126 16.98 2.85 -9.77
N ASN A 127 16.74 3.80 -8.87
CA ASN A 127 17.61 4.96 -8.71
C ASN A 127 18.64 4.82 -7.59
N LYS A 128 18.43 3.90 -6.64
CA LYS A 128 19.24 3.77 -5.43
C LYS A 128 19.65 2.33 -5.09
N GLY A 129 19.27 1.36 -5.92
CA GLY A 129 19.68 -0.04 -5.76
C GLY A 129 19.06 -0.77 -4.56
N TYR A 130 17.88 -0.33 -4.11
CA TYR A 130 17.14 -1.01 -3.04
C TYR A 130 16.60 -2.36 -3.50
N THR A 131 16.60 -3.32 -2.59
CA THR A 131 15.73 -4.50 -2.70
C THR A 131 14.36 -4.18 -2.15
N SER A 132 13.31 -4.85 -2.65
CA SER A 132 11.95 -4.50 -2.24
C SER A 132 11.03 -5.71 -2.17
N ALA A 133 10.13 -5.72 -1.17
CA ALA A 133 9.13 -6.76 -1.01
C ALA A 133 7.83 -6.21 -0.41
N PHE A 134 6.71 -6.73 -0.88
CA PHE A 134 5.37 -6.44 -0.37
C PHE A 134 4.78 -7.69 0.29
N PHE A 135 4.06 -7.49 1.39
CA PHE A 135 3.51 -8.55 2.23
C PHE A 135 2.03 -8.34 2.51
N HIS A 136 1.23 -9.41 2.39
CA HIS A 136 -0.18 -9.42 2.78
C HIS A 136 -0.65 -10.84 3.04
N GLY A 137 -1.15 -11.14 4.22
CA GLY A 137 -1.47 -12.49 4.68
C GLY A 137 -2.62 -13.20 3.98
N ALA A 138 -3.37 -12.52 3.11
CA ALA A 138 -4.46 -13.12 2.35
C ALA A 138 -3.96 -13.93 1.15
N GLU A 139 -4.91 -14.61 0.47
CA GLU A 139 -4.65 -15.37 -0.75
C GLU A 139 -4.01 -14.49 -1.81
N ASN A 140 -2.98 -15.00 -2.49
CA ASN A 140 -2.27 -14.27 -3.53
C ASN A 140 -3.24 -13.82 -4.63
N GLY A 141 -3.11 -12.56 -5.05
CA GLY A 141 -4.01 -11.94 -6.02
C GLY A 141 -5.30 -11.34 -5.43
N SER A 142 -5.60 -11.56 -4.13
CA SER A 142 -6.73 -10.91 -3.46
C SER A 142 -6.67 -9.40 -3.63
N MET A 143 -7.82 -8.78 -3.89
CA MET A 143 -7.99 -7.33 -4.14
C MET A 143 -7.04 -6.73 -5.19
N GLY A 144 -6.33 -7.53 -5.99
CA GLY A 144 -5.36 -7.04 -6.96
C GLY A 144 -4.03 -6.55 -6.37
N PHE A 145 -3.77 -6.78 -5.09
CA PHE A 145 -2.59 -6.28 -4.39
C PHE A 145 -1.27 -6.79 -4.98
N GLU A 146 -1.21 -8.08 -5.32
CA GLU A 146 -0.01 -8.64 -5.95
C GLU A 146 0.31 -7.97 -7.30
N ALA A 147 -0.71 -7.80 -8.15
CA ALA A 147 -0.54 -7.16 -9.46
C ALA A 147 -0.07 -5.71 -9.30
N PHE A 148 -0.67 -4.96 -8.37
CA PHE A 148 -0.26 -3.58 -8.11
C PHE A 148 1.13 -3.49 -7.49
N ALA A 149 1.48 -4.36 -6.55
CA ALA A 149 2.82 -4.39 -5.96
C ALA A 149 3.88 -4.55 -7.05
N LYS A 150 3.68 -5.49 -7.98
CA LYS A 150 4.56 -5.69 -9.14
C LYS A 150 4.59 -4.46 -10.07
N ALA A 151 3.43 -3.89 -10.41
CA ALA A 151 3.33 -2.71 -11.27
C ALA A 151 3.99 -1.47 -10.66
N SER A 152 3.91 -1.29 -9.33
CA SER A 152 4.55 -0.19 -8.60
C SER A 152 6.03 -0.43 -8.26
N GLY A 153 6.59 -1.57 -8.68
CA GLY A 153 8.02 -1.85 -8.67
C GLY A 153 8.55 -2.66 -7.49
N PHE A 154 7.68 -3.30 -6.70
CA PHE A 154 8.14 -4.30 -5.74
C PHE A 154 8.67 -5.54 -6.46
N GLN A 155 9.87 -5.98 -6.08
CA GLN A 155 10.56 -7.12 -6.69
C GLN A 155 10.00 -8.46 -6.22
N LYS A 156 9.49 -8.51 -4.98
CA LYS A 156 8.90 -9.72 -4.39
C LYS A 156 7.53 -9.41 -3.80
N TYR A 157 6.68 -10.41 -3.81
CA TYR A 157 5.41 -10.45 -3.11
C TYR A 157 5.38 -11.68 -2.21
N TYR A 158 4.95 -11.51 -0.98
CA TYR A 158 4.75 -12.58 -0.01
C TYR A 158 3.31 -12.55 0.46
N GLY A 159 2.57 -13.57 0.10
CA GLY A 159 1.18 -13.79 0.51
C GLY A 159 1.03 -15.09 1.30
N ARG A 160 -0.22 -15.56 1.38
CA ARG A 160 -0.53 -16.85 2.01
C ARG A 160 0.21 -18.02 1.36
N THR A 161 0.43 -17.97 0.04
CA THR A 161 1.15 -19.02 -0.69
C THR A 161 2.58 -19.18 -0.18
N GLU A 162 3.33 -18.10 -0.04
CA GLU A 162 4.71 -18.11 0.42
C GLU A 162 4.79 -18.48 1.91
N TYR A 163 3.82 -18.01 2.71
CA TYR A 163 3.69 -18.39 4.11
C TYR A 163 3.51 -19.90 4.28
N LYS A 164 2.61 -20.51 3.52
CA LYS A 164 2.35 -21.97 3.56
C LYS A 164 3.55 -22.82 3.14
N GLN A 165 4.40 -22.30 2.28
CA GLN A 165 5.59 -23.02 1.80
C GLN A 165 6.77 -22.94 2.77
N ASP A 166 6.72 -22.05 3.75
CA ASP A 166 7.78 -21.89 4.72
C ASP A 166 7.67 -22.94 5.83
N PRO A 167 8.68 -23.82 6.00
CA PRO A 167 8.62 -24.92 6.97
C PRO A 167 8.68 -24.47 8.44
N ASN A 168 8.98 -23.20 8.69
CA ASN A 168 9.05 -22.66 10.06
C ASN A 168 7.67 -22.21 10.59
N TYR A 169 6.64 -22.21 9.73
CA TYR A 169 5.27 -21.77 10.04
C TYR A 169 4.27 -22.88 9.84
N HIS A 170 3.08 -22.75 10.45
CA HIS A 170 2.09 -23.84 10.46
C HIS A 170 1.16 -23.85 9.24
N GLY A 171 1.41 -22.98 8.27
CA GLY A 171 0.65 -22.93 7.02
C GLY A 171 -0.82 -22.59 7.22
N ASP A 172 -1.72 -23.44 6.75
CA ASP A 172 -3.17 -23.22 6.88
C ASP A 172 -3.71 -23.38 8.31
N ALA A 173 -2.92 -23.87 9.26
CA ALA A 173 -3.34 -23.89 10.66
C ALA A 173 -3.41 -22.47 11.27
N ASP A 174 -2.64 -21.53 10.72
CA ASP A 174 -2.64 -20.14 11.13
C ASP A 174 -3.63 -19.27 10.32
N PHE A 175 -4.45 -19.89 9.46
CA PHE A 175 -5.47 -19.17 8.68
C PHE A 175 -6.73 -18.94 9.52
N ASP A 176 -7.29 -17.74 9.45
CA ASP A 176 -8.48 -17.33 10.22
C ASP A 176 -9.79 -18.02 9.80
N GLY A 177 -9.73 -18.83 8.76
CA GLY A 177 -10.87 -19.55 8.20
C GLY A 177 -11.71 -18.76 7.19
N THR A 178 -11.40 -17.47 6.98
CA THR A 178 -12.22 -16.59 6.12
C THR A 178 -11.39 -15.75 5.14
N TRP A 179 -10.33 -15.12 5.62
CA TRP A 179 -9.66 -14.09 4.84
C TRP A 179 -8.15 -14.28 4.71
N ALA A 180 -7.42 -14.37 5.83
CA ALA A 180 -5.96 -14.32 5.83
C ALA A 180 -5.33 -15.16 6.94
N ILE A 181 -4.01 -15.29 6.89
CA ILE A 181 -3.21 -15.72 8.02
C ILE A 181 -3.36 -14.67 9.12
N TRP A 182 -3.51 -15.10 10.39
CA TRP A 182 -3.57 -14.20 11.54
C TRP A 182 -2.37 -13.24 11.54
N ASP A 183 -2.63 -11.97 11.85
CA ASP A 183 -1.59 -10.93 11.80
C ASP A 183 -0.41 -11.22 12.73
N GLU A 184 -0.62 -11.86 13.88
CA GLU A 184 0.45 -12.21 14.80
C GLU A 184 1.48 -13.10 14.13
N GLU A 185 1.06 -14.20 13.52
CA GLU A 185 1.92 -15.15 12.82
C GLU A 185 2.48 -14.58 11.54
N PHE A 186 1.66 -13.87 10.78
CA PHE A 186 2.11 -13.28 9.52
C PHE A 186 3.15 -12.16 9.72
N LEU A 187 3.05 -11.38 10.79
CA LEU A 187 4.05 -10.36 11.11
C LEU A 187 5.37 -10.96 11.62
N GLN A 188 5.37 -12.13 12.26
CA GLN A 188 6.60 -12.86 12.55
C GLN A 188 7.29 -13.32 11.26
N PHE A 189 6.53 -13.93 10.35
CA PHE A 189 7.02 -14.29 9.01
C PHE A 189 7.57 -13.08 8.25
N TYR A 190 6.88 -11.95 8.28
CA TYR A 190 7.35 -10.70 7.70
C TYR A 190 8.71 -10.27 8.27
N CYS A 191 8.87 -10.31 9.60
CA CYS A 191 10.12 -9.97 10.24
C CYS A 191 11.26 -10.89 9.81
N ASP A 192 11.02 -12.20 9.75
CA ASP A 192 12.02 -13.18 9.33
C ASP A 192 12.46 -12.95 7.88
N ARG A 193 11.50 -12.78 6.97
CA ARG A 193 11.81 -12.50 5.55
C ARG A 193 12.52 -11.16 5.37
N MET A 194 12.15 -10.14 6.15
CA MET A 194 12.81 -8.84 6.13
C MET A 194 14.27 -8.93 6.62
N ASN A 195 14.54 -9.74 7.64
CA ASN A 195 15.91 -9.95 8.16
C ASN A 195 16.84 -10.62 7.14
N GLU A 196 16.31 -11.36 6.18
CA GLU A 196 17.09 -11.98 5.11
C GLU A 196 17.35 -11.04 3.93
N MET A 197 16.73 -9.87 3.91
CA MET A 197 16.84 -8.96 2.76
C MET A 197 18.19 -8.26 2.71
N LYS A 198 18.70 -8.12 1.50
CA LYS A 198 19.89 -7.30 1.25
C LYS A 198 19.56 -5.82 1.47
N GLN A 199 20.36 -5.15 2.28
CA GLN A 199 20.25 -3.70 2.51
C GLN A 199 20.91 -2.88 1.40
N PRO A 200 20.44 -1.66 1.11
CA PRO A 200 19.21 -1.08 1.66
C PRO A 200 17.96 -1.74 1.07
N PHE A 201 16.89 -1.78 1.84
CA PHE A 201 15.62 -2.33 1.38
C PHE A 201 14.43 -1.39 1.62
N VAL A 202 13.37 -1.60 0.87
CA VAL A 202 12.04 -1.06 1.13
C VAL A 202 11.03 -2.21 1.19
N THR A 203 10.29 -2.27 2.28
CA THR A 203 9.21 -3.24 2.46
C THR A 203 7.90 -2.55 2.78
N SER A 204 6.81 -3.16 2.40
CA SER A 204 5.47 -2.78 2.86
C SER A 204 4.71 -4.02 3.30
N VAL A 205 4.03 -3.94 4.42
CA VAL A 205 3.05 -4.94 4.87
C VAL A 205 1.68 -4.29 5.00
N PHE A 206 0.68 -4.99 4.48
CA PHE A 206 -0.72 -4.65 4.66
C PHE A 206 -1.33 -5.72 5.56
N THR A 207 -1.78 -5.34 6.75
CA THR A 207 -2.40 -6.26 7.71
C THR A 207 -3.78 -6.71 7.25
N ALA A 208 -4.34 -7.75 7.85
CA ALA A 208 -5.61 -8.36 7.46
C ALA A 208 -6.79 -7.86 8.28
#